data_0c84655cccb5fd025224bd441d44e981
#
_entry.id   0c84655cccb5fd025224bd441d44e981
#
_cell.length_a   1.000
_cell.length_b   1.000
_cell.length_c   1.000
_cell.angle_alpha   90.00
_cell.angle_beta   90.00
_cell.angle_gamma   90.00
#
_symmetry.space_group_name_H-M   'P 1'
#
loop_
_entity.id
_entity.type
_entity.pdbx_description
1 polymer ?
#
loop_
_entity_poly.entity_id
_entity_poly.type
_entity_poly.pdbx_seq_one_letter_code
_entity_poly.pdbx_strand_id
1 'polypeptide(L)'
;MLHNVESKVLDAALKLAASLPDTDEHTVAAAAMDANGVIYTGVNVYHFTGGPCAALVVLGVAAAAIATAPLITMVAVGNSGRGILPPCGRCRQVLSDYFPDIGIIMPAWPGEEGPASVRVSSLLPGTFLRPDASARPRVVYFNAQFFDDVVEGRKTSTLRFNDPTPLGPATFVFEFDDGPRTLSGEVTEIRPS
;
A
#
# COMPACT_ATOMS: atom_id res chain seq x y z
N MET A 1 -13.37 2.44 -8.14
CA MET A 1 -14.09 1.97 -6.93
C MET A 1 -13.10 1.19 -6.08
N LEU A 2 -13.03 1.43 -4.77
CA LEU A 2 -12.13 0.70 -3.87
C LEU A 2 -12.61 -0.75 -3.67
N HIS A 3 -11.68 -1.67 -3.56
CA HIS A 3 -11.95 -3.03 -3.11
C HIS A 3 -12.25 -3.07 -1.60
N ASN A 4 -12.82 -4.17 -1.11
CA ASN A 4 -13.21 -4.31 0.29
C ASN A 4 -12.02 -4.14 1.26
N VAL A 5 -10.85 -4.65 0.89
CA VAL A 5 -9.58 -4.51 1.65
C VAL A 5 -9.20 -3.03 1.82
N GLU A 6 -9.25 -2.27 0.73
CA GLU A 6 -8.91 -0.84 0.71
C GLU A 6 -9.92 -0.01 1.51
N SER A 7 -11.20 -0.38 1.44
CA SER A 7 -12.26 0.27 2.23
C SER A 7 -12.03 0.09 3.73
N LYS A 8 -11.61 -1.09 4.20
CA LYS A 8 -11.26 -1.33 5.61
C LYS A 8 -10.10 -0.44 6.08
N VAL A 9 -9.09 -0.26 5.23
CA VAL A 9 -7.93 0.59 5.54
C VAL A 9 -8.35 2.06 5.57
N LEU A 10 -9.18 2.50 4.64
CA LEU A 10 -9.73 3.86 4.63
C LEU A 10 -10.56 4.13 5.89
N ASP A 11 -11.45 3.21 6.27
CA ASP A 11 -12.28 3.34 7.47
C ASP A 11 -11.43 3.44 8.75
N ALA A 12 -10.34 2.67 8.85
CA ALA A 12 -9.42 2.74 9.98
C ALA A 12 -8.74 4.13 10.07
N ALA A 13 -8.30 4.68 8.94
CA ALA A 13 -7.70 6.02 8.90
C ALA A 13 -8.72 7.12 9.22
N LEU A 14 -9.94 7.04 8.67
CA LEU A 14 -11.03 7.98 8.94
C LEU A 14 -11.42 7.98 10.42
N LYS A 15 -11.57 6.79 11.02
CA LYS A 15 -11.88 6.64 12.44
C LYS A 15 -10.79 7.26 13.31
N LEU A 16 -9.52 7.03 12.99
CA LEU A 16 -8.42 7.63 13.74
C LEU A 16 -8.39 9.16 13.54
N ALA A 17 -8.54 9.66 12.32
CA ALA A 17 -8.56 11.09 12.02
C ALA A 17 -9.69 11.83 12.78
N ALA A 18 -10.87 11.20 12.88
CA ALA A 18 -12.01 11.75 13.62
C ALA A 18 -11.79 11.81 15.14
N SER A 19 -10.88 11.00 15.68
CA SER A 19 -10.54 10.98 17.13
C SER A 19 -9.41 11.95 17.50
N LEU A 20 -8.76 12.59 16.51
CA LEU A 20 -7.66 13.51 16.78
C LEU A 20 -8.17 14.78 17.45
N PRO A 21 -7.43 15.31 18.45
CA PRO A 21 -7.73 16.60 19.04
C PRO A 21 -7.60 17.72 18.01
N ASP A 22 -8.31 18.81 18.23
CA ASP A 22 -8.21 20.02 17.39
C ASP A 22 -6.92 20.78 17.74
N THR A 23 -5.80 20.29 17.24
CA THR A 23 -4.46 20.87 17.40
C THR A 23 -3.74 20.88 16.06
N ASP A 24 -2.77 21.78 15.91
CA ASP A 24 -1.92 21.85 14.70
C ASP A 24 -0.81 20.78 14.68
N GLU A 25 -0.60 20.04 15.78
CA GLU A 25 0.51 19.12 15.94
C GLU A 25 0.24 17.73 15.32
N HIS A 26 -1.02 17.29 15.40
CA HIS A 26 -1.46 15.96 14.95
C HIS A 26 -2.68 16.09 14.05
N THR A 27 -2.44 16.37 12.79
CA THR A 27 -3.50 16.76 11.84
C THR A 27 -3.79 15.74 10.76
N VAL A 28 -3.01 14.65 10.70
CA VAL A 28 -3.12 13.61 9.68
C VAL A 28 -3.02 12.24 10.35
N ALA A 29 -4.01 11.39 10.09
CA ALA A 29 -3.97 9.96 10.40
C ALA A 29 -3.62 9.17 9.13
N ALA A 30 -2.90 8.06 9.27
CA ALA A 30 -2.69 7.11 8.21
C ALA A 30 -2.99 5.70 8.69
N ALA A 31 -3.38 4.84 7.75
CA ALA A 31 -3.51 3.41 7.96
C ALA A 31 -2.89 2.65 6.80
N ALA A 32 -2.33 1.49 7.09
CA ALA A 32 -1.85 0.55 6.08
C ALA A 32 -2.22 -0.88 6.49
N MET A 33 -2.37 -1.76 5.51
CA MET A 33 -2.60 -3.19 5.73
C MET A 33 -1.44 -3.98 5.15
N ASP A 34 -1.01 -5.01 5.86
CA ASP A 34 -0.05 -5.98 5.33
C ASP A 34 -0.76 -7.12 4.56
N ALA A 35 0.04 -7.95 3.92
CA ALA A 35 -0.46 -9.08 3.13
C ALA A 35 -1.13 -10.18 3.97
N ASN A 36 -1.02 -10.15 5.30
CA ASN A 36 -1.75 -11.01 6.22
C ASN A 36 -3.09 -10.40 6.69
N GLY A 37 -3.43 -9.20 6.23
CA GLY A 37 -4.67 -8.51 6.60
C GLY A 37 -4.60 -7.72 7.91
N VAL A 38 -3.42 -7.56 8.50
CA VAL A 38 -3.23 -6.76 9.72
C VAL A 38 -3.19 -5.28 9.37
N ILE A 39 -3.98 -4.48 10.06
CA ILE A 39 -4.02 -3.02 9.87
C ILE A 39 -3.17 -2.33 10.94
N TYR A 40 -2.27 -1.46 10.47
CA TYR A 40 -1.43 -0.58 11.29
C TYR A 40 -1.88 0.86 11.09
N THR A 41 -1.93 1.64 12.17
CA THR A 41 -2.34 3.05 12.11
C THR A 41 -1.29 3.94 12.75
N GLY A 42 -1.25 5.21 12.35
CA GLY A 42 -0.33 6.18 12.90
C GLY A 42 -0.75 7.61 12.60
N VAL A 43 -0.20 8.55 13.34
CA VAL A 43 -0.50 9.98 13.28
C VAL A 43 0.78 10.74 12.99
N ASN A 44 0.72 11.82 12.23
CA ASN A 44 1.88 12.69 12.03
C ASN A 44 2.34 13.32 13.34
N VAL A 45 3.63 13.58 13.44
CA VAL A 45 4.21 14.40 14.51
C VAL A 45 4.77 15.68 13.88
N TYR A 46 4.13 16.81 14.15
CA TYR A 46 4.64 18.09 13.68
C TYR A 46 5.72 18.61 14.61
N HIS A 47 6.82 19.07 14.03
CA HIS A 47 7.87 19.79 14.74
C HIS A 47 8.64 20.70 13.77
N PHE A 48 9.09 21.86 14.23
CA PHE A 48 9.82 22.83 13.38
C PHE A 48 11.16 22.29 12.85
N THR A 49 11.77 21.31 13.53
CA THR A 49 12.99 20.63 13.05
C THR A 49 12.71 19.54 12.00
N GLY A 50 11.44 19.30 11.64
CA GLY A 50 10.98 18.24 10.78
C GLY A 50 10.51 17.02 11.58
N GLY A 51 9.22 16.70 11.43
CA GLY A 51 8.61 15.51 12.03
C GLY A 51 8.24 14.45 10.98
N PRO A 52 7.92 13.21 11.38
CA PRO A 52 7.45 12.21 10.46
C PRO A 52 6.00 12.48 10.03
N CYS A 53 5.74 12.33 8.73
CA CYS A 53 4.38 12.22 8.22
C CYS A 53 3.69 10.97 8.77
N ALA A 54 2.35 10.97 8.88
CA ALA A 54 1.58 9.83 9.39
C ALA A 54 1.92 8.51 8.66
N ALA A 55 2.11 8.55 7.32
CA ALA A 55 2.53 7.38 6.54
C ALA A 55 3.87 6.78 7.02
N LEU A 56 4.84 7.62 7.41
CA LEU A 56 6.13 7.14 7.91
C LEU A 56 6.04 6.61 9.34
N VAL A 57 5.12 7.15 10.16
CA VAL A 57 4.82 6.60 11.50
C VAL A 57 4.23 5.19 11.35
N VAL A 58 3.31 4.98 10.42
CA VAL A 58 2.74 3.65 10.15
C VAL A 58 3.82 2.63 9.76
N LEU A 59 4.81 3.01 8.95
CA LEU A 59 5.96 2.13 8.65
C LEU A 59 6.70 1.71 9.92
N GLY A 60 6.95 2.68 10.81
CA GLY A 60 7.61 2.39 12.09
C GLY A 60 6.78 1.49 13.00
N VAL A 61 5.45 1.72 13.06
CA VAL A 61 4.52 0.87 13.83
C VAL A 61 4.48 -0.55 13.29
N ALA A 62 4.38 -0.73 11.97
CA ALA A 62 4.41 -2.05 11.35
C ALA A 62 5.74 -2.78 11.64
N ALA A 63 6.87 -2.07 11.54
CA ALA A 63 8.18 -2.63 11.86
C ALA A 63 8.29 -3.03 13.36
N ALA A 64 7.78 -2.21 14.27
CA ALA A 64 7.77 -2.49 15.71
C ALA A 64 6.86 -3.69 16.07
N ALA A 65 5.80 -3.92 15.31
CA ALA A 65 4.94 -5.09 15.44
C ALA A 65 5.54 -6.37 14.82
N ILE A 66 6.78 -6.31 14.35
CA ILE A 66 7.48 -7.44 13.69
C ILE A 66 6.64 -7.98 12.52
N ALA A 67 6.07 -7.06 11.73
CA ALA A 67 5.32 -7.43 10.54
C ALA A 67 6.22 -8.24 9.59
N THR A 68 5.87 -9.51 9.37
CA THR A 68 6.63 -10.42 8.50
C THR A 68 6.17 -10.36 7.05
N ALA A 69 4.98 -9.81 6.82
CA ALA A 69 4.38 -9.65 5.50
C ALA A 69 4.54 -8.20 4.99
N PRO A 70 4.72 -8.01 3.67
CA PRO A 70 4.83 -6.68 3.11
C PRO A 70 3.52 -5.89 3.25
N LEU A 71 3.63 -4.56 3.40
CA LEU A 71 2.47 -3.68 3.30
C LEU A 71 1.96 -3.65 1.86
N ILE A 72 0.65 -3.83 1.69
CA ILE A 72 0.00 -3.94 0.38
C ILE A 72 -0.83 -2.72 0.00
N THR A 73 -1.38 -2.01 1.00
CA THR A 73 -2.17 -0.79 0.74
C THR A 73 -2.00 0.20 1.87
N MET A 74 -2.12 1.51 1.56
CA MET A 74 -2.02 2.59 2.52
C MET A 74 -2.88 3.78 2.13
N VAL A 75 -3.36 4.52 3.14
CA VAL A 75 -4.04 5.80 2.98
C VAL A 75 -3.60 6.79 4.07
N ALA A 76 -3.64 8.08 3.75
CA ALA A 76 -3.57 9.15 4.73
C ALA A 76 -4.82 10.02 4.66
N VAL A 77 -5.33 10.44 5.81
CA VAL A 77 -6.57 11.23 5.95
C VAL A 77 -6.29 12.41 6.86
N GLY A 78 -6.69 13.60 6.43
CA GLY A 78 -6.63 14.81 7.26
C GLY A 78 -7.80 14.88 8.24
N ASN A 79 -7.55 15.43 9.44
CA ASN A 79 -8.61 15.78 10.38
C ASN A 79 -9.50 16.91 9.85
N SER A 80 -10.50 17.32 10.61
CA SER A 80 -11.37 18.48 10.33
C SER A 80 -11.99 18.44 8.91
N GLY A 81 -12.35 17.25 8.42
CA GLY A 81 -13.02 17.08 7.14
C GLY A 81 -12.16 17.22 5.88
N ARG A 82 -10.82 17.31 6.00
CA ARG A 82 -9.92 17.42 4.83
C ARG A 82 -9.90 16.19 3.92
N GLY A 83 -10.44 15.05 4.38
CA GLY A 83 -10.53 13.84 3.59
C GLY A 83 -9.18 13.18 3.28
N ILE A 84 -9.16 12.37 2.22
CA ILE A 84 -7.97 11.65 1.78
C ILE A 84 -6.92 12.63 1.26
N LEU A 85 -5.68 12.48 1.71
CA LEU A 85 -4.53 13.32 1.34
C LEU A 85 -3.51 12.52 0.52
N PRO A 86 -3.09 13.04 -0.65
CA PRO A 86 -1.99 12.43 -1.40
C PRO A 86 -0.70 12.41 -0.57
N PRO A 87 0.15 11.38 -0.71
CA PRO A 87 1.44 11.32 -0.04
C PRO A 87 2.38 12.42 -0.56
N CYS A 88 3.10 13.08 0.34
CA CYS A 88 4.14 14.05 -0.04
C CYS A 88 5.32 13.36 -0.75
N GLY A 89 6.21 14.12 -1.39
CA GLY A 89 7.35 13.56 -2.14
C GLY A 89 8.25 12.67 -1.31
N ARG A 90 8.53 13.04 -0.04
CA ARG A 90 9.30 12.21 0.91
C ARG A 90 8.61 10.86 1.16
N CYS A 91 7.29 10.88 1.39
CA CYS A 91 6.55 9.63 1.62
C CYS A 91 6.55 8.74 0.38
N ARG A 92 6.38 9.31 -0.82
CA ARG A 92 6.43 8.53 -2.07
C ARG A 92 7.78 7.84 -2.24
N GLN A 93 8.89 8.56 -2.00
CA GLN A 93 10.23 7.98 -2.11
C GLN A 93 10.42 6.85 -1.08
N VAL A 94 10.12 7.09 0.19
CA VAL A 94 10.29 6.08 1.24
C VAL A 94 9.42 4.85 0.98
N LEU A 95 8.15 5.04 0.62
CA LEU A 95 7.25 3.94 0.29
C LEU A 95 7.73 3.14 -0.92
N SER A 96 8.22 3.82 -1.97
CA SER A 96 8.81 3.17 -3.14
C SER A 96 10.06 2.35 -2.79
N ASP A 97 10.88 2.85 -1.85
CA ASP A 97 12.09 2.15 -1.40
C ASP A 97 11.78 0.91 -0.54
N TYR A 98 10.73 0.94 0.29
CA TYR A 98 10.38 -0.15 1.20
C TYR A 98 9.39 -1.14 0.61
N PHE A 99 8.39 -0.65 -0.11
CA PHE A 99 7.26 -1.43 -0.64
C PHE A 99 6.91 -0.95 -2.06
N PRO A 100 7.72 -1.26 -3.08
CA PRO A 100 7.56 -0.71 -4.43
C PRO A 100 6.21 -1.03 -5.09
N ASP A 101 5.54 -2.08 -4.63
CA ASP A 101 4.25 -2.53 -5.17
C ASP A 101 3.05 -2.08 -4.33
N ILE A 102 3.26 -1.27 -3.28
CA ILE A 102 2.16 -0.83 -2.40
C ILE A 102 1.13 0.00 -3.18
N GLY A 103 -0.15 -0.30 -2.97
CA GLY A 103 -1.28 0.51 -3.41
C GLY A 103 -1.46 1.72 -2.49
N ILE A 104 -1.64 2.90 -3.08
CA ILE A 104 -1.93 4.14 -2.34
C ILE A 104 -3.34 4.57 -2.69
N ILE A 105 -4.20 4.66 -1.68
CA ILE A 105 -5.56 5.18 -1.86
C ILE A 105 -5.47 6.70 -2.00
N MET A 106 -5.84 7.18 -3.17
CA MET A 106 -5.83 8.59 -3.57
C MET A 106 -7.25 9.16 -3.53
N PRO A 107 -7.41 10.47 -3.32
CA PRO A 107 -8.71 11.11 -3.52
C PRO A 107 -9.14 10.97 -4.98
N ALA A 108 -10.43 11.17 -5.25
CA ALA A 108 -10.94 11.21 -6.62
C ALA A 108 -10.16 12.21 -7.47
N TRP A 109 -9.77 11.81 -8.68
CA TRP A 109 -9.22 12.73 -9.67
C TRP A 109 -10.34 13.56 -10.29
N PRO A 110 -10.04 14.75 -10.84
CA PRO A 110 -11.05 15.52 -11.54
C PRO A 110 -11.74 14.70 -12.64
N GLY A 111 -13.06 14.52 -12.52
CA GLY A 111 -13.87 13.75 -13.46
C GLY A 111 -14.07 12.27 -13.10
N GLU A 112 -13.49 11.80 -11.99
CA GLU A 112 -13.69 10.43 -11.48
C GLU A 112 -14.68 10.40 -10.32
N GLU A 113 -15.45 9.31 -10.22
CA GLU A 113 -16.38 9.06 -9.12
C GLU A 113 -15.69 8.30 -7.98
N GLY A 114 -15.23 9.04 -6.96
CA GLY A 114 -14.69 8.48 -5.72
C GLY A 114 -13.19 8.17 -5.73
N PRO A 115 -12.66 7.74 -4.56
CA PRO A 115 -11.24 7.44 -4.40
C PRO A 115 -10.83 6.19 -5.19
N ALA A 116 -9.55 6.16 -5.59
CA ALA A 116 -8.95 5.04 -6.31
C ALA A 116 -7.61 4.64 -5.69
N SER A 117 -7.26 3.38 -5.79
CA SER A 117 -5.94 2.89 -5.42
C SER A 117 -5.01 2.93 -6.64
N VAL A 118 -3.82 3.47 -6.44
CA VAL A 118 -2.78 3.52 -7.47
C VAL A 118 -1.45 3.05 -6.88
N ARG A 119 -0.60 2.43 -7.69
CA ARG A 119 0.73 2.02 -7.23
C ARG A 119 1.60 3.23 -6.91
N VAL A 120 2.41 3.12 -5.86
CA VAL A 120 3.34 4.20 -5.48
C VAL A 120 4.28 4.57 -6.63
N SER A 121 4.67 3.62 -7.46
CA SER A 121 5.52 3.84 -8.63
C SER A 121 4.93 4.82 -9.65
N SER A 122 3.61 4.83 -9.83
CA SER A 122 2.93 5.79 -10.71
C SER A 122 2.87 7.21 -10.14
N LEU A 123 3.07 7.36 -8.82
CA LEU A 123 3.08 8.64 -8.14
C LEU A 123 4.47 9.31 -8.08
N LEU A 124 5.52 8.62 -8.54
CA LEU A 124 6.90 9.11 -8.48
C LEU A 124 7.66 8.71 -9.75
N PRO A 125 7.32 9.27 -10.92
CA PRO A 125 8.04 9.01 -12.15
C PRO A 125 9.48 9.52 -12.07
N GLY A 126 10.45 8.76 -12.63
CA GLY A 126 11.86 9.13 -12.59
C GLY A 126 12.48 9.10 -11.18
N THR A 127 11.95 8.25 -10.31
CA THR A 127 12.40 8.14 -8.91
C THR A 127 13.88 7.75 -8.81
N PHE A 128 14.54 8.23 -7.76
CA PHE A 128 15.84 7.67 -7.35
C PHE A 128 15.66 6.22 -6.91
N LEU A 129 16.45 5.32 -7.47
CA LEU A 129 16.45 3.90 -7.10
C LEU A 129 17.63 3.61 -6.17
N ARG A 130 17.34 3.09 -4.99
CA ARG A 130 18.39 2.65 -4.08
C ARG A 130 19.10 1.42 -4.66
N PRO A 131 20.41 1.27 -4.47
CA PRO A 131 21.16 0.13 -5.01
C PRO A 131 20.65 -1.25 -4.53
N ASP A 132 20.03 -1.32 -3.35
CA ASP A 132 19.48 -2.53 -2.73
C ASP A 132 17.96 -2.70 -2.97
N ALA A 133 17.35 -1.87 -3.80
CA ALA A 133 15.90 -1.91 -4.05
C ALA A 133 15.43 -3.27 -4.63
N SER A 134 16.27 -3.94 -5.41
CA SER A 134 15.97 -5.26 -5.98
C SER A 134 15.83 -6.38 -4.94
N ALA A 135 16.36 -6.19 -3.72
CA ALA A 135 16.23 -7.17 -2.64
C ALA A 135 14.92 -7.02 -1.83
N ARG A 136 14.07 -6.08 -2.20
CA ARG A 136 12.80 -5.83 -1.48
C ARG A 136 11.75 -6.88 -1.81
N PRO A 137 10.91 -7.25 -0.84
CA PRO A 137 9.78 -8.13 -1.09
C PRO A 137 8.88 -7.56 -2.20
N ARG A 138 8.62 -8.38 -3.21
CA ARG A 138 7.73 -8.00 -4.31
C ARG A 138 6.36 -8.61 -4.08
N VAL A 139 5.34 -7.89 -4.53
CA VAL A 139 3.94 -8.29 -4.40
C VAL A 139 3.31 -8.40 -5.78
N VAL A 140 2.65 -9.52 -6.03
CA VAL A 140 1.90 -9.78 -7.26
C VAL A 140 0.44 -10.02 -6.89
N TYR A 141 -0.45 -9.12 -7.32
CA TYR A 141 -1.86 -9.19 -6.99
C TYR A 141 -2.62 -10.09 -7.96
N PHE A 142 -3.55 -10.86 -7.43
CA PHE A 142 -4.46 -11.73 -8.17
C PHE A 142 -5.89 -11.53 -7.71
N ASN A 143 -6.84 -11.73 -8.62
CA ASN A 143 -8.24 -11.89 -8.24
C ASN A 143 -8.41 -13.22 -7.45
N ALA A 144 -9.27 -13.20 -6.41
CA ALA A 144 -9.54 -14.34 -5.54
C ALA A 144 -9.95 -15.61 -6.31
N GLN A 145 -10.66 -15.46 -7.44
CA GLN A 145 -11.11 -16.59 -8.27
C GLN A 145 -9.97 -17.51 -8.75
N PHE A 146 -8.74 -17.03 -8.78
CA PHE A 146 -7.58 -17.80 -9.25
C PHE A 146 -6.82 -18.50 -8.12
N PHE A 147 -7.26 -18.36 -6.86
CA PHE A 147 -6.52 -18.90 -5.71
C PHE A 147 -6.31 -20.41 -5.81
N ASP A 148 -7.39 -21.16 -5.96
CA ASP A 148 -7.33 -22.63 -6.03
C ASP A 148 -6.54 -23.11 -7.26
N ASP A 149 -6.67 -22.43 -8.40
CA ASP A 149 -5.93 -22.78 -9.62
C ASP A 149 -4.41 -22.55 -9.48
N VAL A 150 -4.00 -21.54 -8.70
CA VAL A 150 -2.58 -21.30 -8.40
C VAL A 150 -2.08 -22.32 -7.37
N VAL A 151 -2.84 -22.60 -6.31
CA VAL A 151 -2.49 -23.58 -5.27
C VAL A 151 -2.30 -24.97 -5.88
N GLU A 152 -3.19 -25.36 -6.79
CA GLU A 152 -3.16 -26.68 -7.45
C GLU A 152 -2.24 -26.74 -8.68
N GLY A 153 -1.57 -25.63 -9.01
CA GLY A 153 -0.64 -25.55 -10.13
C GLY A 153 -1.30 -25.57 -11.52
N ARG A 154 -2.62 -25.43 -11.62
CA ARG A 154 -3.31 -25.32 -12.90
C ARG A 154 -3.06 -23.98 -13.58
N LYS A 155 -2.92 -22.91 -12.80
CA LYS A 155 -2.54 -21.57 -13.30
C LYS A 155 -1.10 -21.27 -12.97
N THR A 156 -0.24 -21.27 -13.99
CA THR A 156 1.21 -21.02 -13.89
C THR A 156 1.64 -19.76 -14.59
N SER A 157 0.72 -19.02 -15.23
CA SER A 157 1.03 -17.77 -15.95
C SER A 157 -0.07 -16.74 -15.77
N THR A 158 0.28 -15.47 -15.94
CA THR A 158 -0.68 -14.36 -15.92
C THR A 158 -0.29 -13.30 -16.95
N LEU A 159 -1.29 -12.68 -17.57
CA LEU A 159 -1.11 -11.51 -18.42
C LEU A 159 -1.30 -10.25 -17.59
N ARG A 160 -0.39 -9.27 -17.76
CA ARG A 160 -0.43 -7.99 -17.05
C ARG A 160 -0.15 -6.86 -18.01
N PHE A 161 -0.97 -5.83 -17.97
CA PHE A 161 -0.81 -4.63 -18.77
C PHE A 161 -0.22 -3.51 -17.91
N ASN A 162 0.87 -2.89 -18.38
CA ASN A 162 1.58 -1.81 -17.66
C ASN A 162 1.92 -2.13 -16.19
N ASP A 163 2.16 -3.40 -15.89
CA ASP A 163 2.48 -3.87 -14.55
C ASP A 163 3.83 -4.60 -14.56
N PRO A 164 4.95 -3.89 -14.47
CA PRO A 164 6.27 -4.48 -14.52
C PRO A 164 6.50 -5.34 -13.27
N THR A 165 6.32 -6.64 -13.42
CA THR A 165 6.61 -7.62 -12.38
C THR A 165 8.04 -8.12 -12.60
N PRO A 166 8.97 -7.93 -11.66
CA PRO A 166 10.34 -8.42 -11.81
C PRO A 166 10.41 -9.94 -11.67
N LEU A 167 11.49 -10.53 -12.21
CA LEU A 167 11.86 -11.91 -11.92
C LEU A 167 12.27 -12.10 -10.46
N GLY A 168 12.07 -13.29 -9.93
CA GLY A 168 12.50 -13.72 -8.61
C GLY A 168 11.37 -13.92 -7.59
N PRO A 169 11.72 -14.05 -6.30
CA PRO A 169 10.76 -14.31 -5.22
C PRO A 169 9.70 -13.21 -5.11
N ALA A 170 8.45 -13.62 -4.90
CA ALA A 170 7.33 -12.71 -4.74
C ALA A 170 6.28 -13.28 -3.76
N THR A 171 5.54 -12.39 -3.13
CA THR A 171 4.32 -12.70 -2.40
C THR A 171 3.14 -12.53 -3.35
N PHE A 172 2.41 -13.59 -3.62
CA PHE A 172 1.17 -13.55 -4.39
C PHE A 172 0.03 -13.23 -3.44
N VAL A 173 -0.68 -12.14 -3.69
CA VAL A 173 -1.79 -11.66 -2.87
C VAL A 173 -3.09 -11.83 -3.63
N PHE A 174 -4.03 -12.53 -3.03
CA PHE A 174 -5.38 -12.78 -3.55
C PHE A 174 -6.38 -12.01 -2.69
N GLU A 175 -7.17 -11.16 -3.31
CA GLU A 175 -8.10 -10.25 -2.62
C GLU A 175 -9.47 -10.91 -2.48
N PHE A 176 -9.75 -11.48 -1.29
CA PHE A 176 -11.05 -12.00 -0.91
C PHE A 176 -11.87 -10.95 -0.14
N ASP A 177 -13.18 -11.12 -0.09
CA ASP A 177 -14.09 -10.21 0.63
C ASP A 177 -13.83 -10.18 2.14
N ASP A 178 -13.36 -11.28 2.72
CA ASP A 178 -13.02 -11.40 4.15
C ASP A 178 -11.60 -10.87 4.47
N GLY A 179 -10.73 -10.74 3.48
CA GLY A 179 -9.36 -10.24 3.61
C GLY A 179 -8.42 -10.87 2.59
N PRO A 180 -7.17 -10.41 2.53
CA PRO A 180 -6.18 -10.97 1.62
C PRO A 180 -5.75 -12.37 2.05
N ARG A 181 -5.49 -13.26 1.07
CA ARG A 181 -4.78 -14.54 1.26
C ARG A 181 -3.51 -14.51 0.45
N THR A 182 -2.45 -15.12 0.98
CA THR A 182 -1.13 -15.03 0.36
C THR A 182 -0.52 -16.39 0.09
N LEU A 183 0.29 -16.44 -0.97
CA LEU A 183 1.17 -17.56 -1.28
C LEU A 183 2.57 -17.02 -1.56
N SER A 184 3.59 -17.73 -1.12
CA SER A 184 4.97 -17.46 -1.54
C SER A 184 5.21 -18.15 -2.87
N GLY A 185 5.85 -17.44 -3.80
CA GLY A 185 6.14 -17.97 -5.11
C GLY A 185 7.35 -17.29 -5.75
N GLU A 186 7.62 -17.64 -6.98
CA GLU A 186 8.70 -17.09 -7.78
C GLU A 186 8.23 -16.78 -9.19
N VAL A 187 8.56 -15.58 -9.68
CA VAL A 187 8.38 -15.21 -11.08
C VAL A 187 9.62 -15.66 -11.85
N THR A 188 9.50 -16.72 -12.62
CA THR A 188 10.63 -17.36 -13.31
C THR A 188 10.83 -16.85 -14.72
N GLU A 189 9.80 -16.30 -15.35
CA GLU A 189 9.87 -15.84 -16.74
C GLU A 189 8.93 -14.66 -17.00
N ILE A 190 9.38 -13.70 -17.80
CA ILE A 190 8.57 -12.59 -18.33
C ILE A 190 8.69 -12.61 -19.84
N ARG A 191 7.55 -12.68 -20.53
CA ARG A 191 7.49 -12.58 -21.99
C ARG A 191 6.77 -11.29 -22.37
N PRO A 192 7.35 -10.46 -23.24
CA PRO A 192 6.63 -9.34 -23.81
C PRO A 192 5.43 -9.84 -24.62
N SER A 193 4.29 -9.16 -24.48
CA SER A 193 3.05 -9.42 -25.23
C SER A 193 3.08 -8.74 -26.59
#